data_b00c71696cce49b8f954bf603884ceb1
#
_entry.id   b00c71696cce49b8f954bf603884ceb1
#
_cell.length_a   1.000
_cell.length_b   1.000
_cell.length_c   1.000
_cell.angle_alpha   90.00
_cell.angle_beta   90.00
_cell.angle_gamma   90.00
#
_symmetry.space_group_name_H-M   'P 1'
#
loop_
_entity.id
_entity.type
_entity.pdbx_description
1 polymer ?
#
loop_
_entity_poly.entity_id
_entity_poly.type
_entity_poly.pdbx_seq_one_letter_code
_entity_poly.pdbx_strand_id
1 'polypeptide(L)'
;MNEMPVAQPEQIATASPPSKRADPLRRWTLVILVLFVLLFGWTLVADRLTPYTSDASVRAFVVRIVPEVSGKVIEVAVHDNQTVRTGDLLYRIDPTPFRIAVERAEAKLAAAGQAVGASTAAVDEAQAQLVQELAQRDNVREQASRAFELVRTGVYAASKGDQARSELGTAEAQVQRAQASLEQARQALGPQGADNPQIRDALAALEQARLDLTRTTLPAPGDGVVSNLQLNIGQFAAAGQPALTFLDSRLVWLNAFMRENSLEYVSPGTRAEVVLDVLPGRVLPARVESLGWGVGEGDVDPTTGLPKTHQNTGGWLAPAQRFPVQLAFETADGPPRGVRYNARASVILYTGDHPVFNALAWLWIRVIAVLTYVS
;
A
#
# COMPACT_ATOMS: atom_id res chain seq x y z
N MET A 1 51.03 -117.91 22.50
CA MET A 1 51.55 -117.11 23.63
C MET A 1 51.92 -115.82 22.98
N ASN A 2 51.04 -114.93 22.92
CA ASN A 2 51.26 -113.65 22.27
C ASN A 2 51.15 -112.51 23.31
N GLU A 3 52.19 -111.81 23.52
CA GLU A 3 52.20 -110.62 24.34
C GLU A 3 51.63 -109.48 23.50
N MET A 4 50.65 -108.74 24.01
CA MET A 4 50.14 -107.53 23.45
C MET A 4 51.00 -106.31 23.97
N PRO A 5 51.35 -105.41 23.13
CA PRO A 5 52.05 -104.24 23.53
C PRO A 5 51.11 -103.20 24.16
N VAL A 6 51.57 -102.57 25.26
CA VAL A 6 50.91 -101.50 25.99
C VAL A 6 50.96 -100.22 25.20
N ALA A 7 49.76 -99.58 24.96
CA ALA A 7 49.69 -98.26 24.35
C ALA A 7 50.11 -97.12 25.28
N GLN A 8 50.99 -96.26 24.81
CA GLN A 8 51.41 -95.02 25.49
C GLN A 8 50.29 -93.96 25.39
N PRO A 9 50.12 -93.12 26.45
CA PRO A 9 49.10 -92.08 26.41
C PRO A 9 49.60 -90.93 25.55
N GLU A 10 48.75 -90.54 24.60
CA GLU A 10 48.85 -89.39 23.67
C GLU A 10 48.88 -88.07 24.45
N GLN A 11 49.96 -87.30 24.33
CA GLN A 11 50.02 -85.94 24.87
C GLN A 11 49.10 -85.01 24.13
N ILE A 12 48.08 -84.55 24.83
CA ILE A 12 47.18 -83.50 24.36
C ILE A 12 47.98 -82.18 24.27
N ALA A 13 48.31 -81.76 23.04
CA ALA A 13 48.90 -80.47 22.77
C ALA A 13 47.89 -79.36 23.11
N THR A 14 48.13 -78.58 24.15
CA THR A 14 47.38 -77.33 24.47
C THR A 14 47.56 -76.36 23.34
N ALA A 15 46.49 -76.17 22.54
CA ALA A 15 46.43 -75.15 21.53
C ALA A 15 46.45 -73.74 22.14
N SER A 16 47.45 -72.95 21.82
CA SER A 16 47.58 -71.52 22.20
C SER A 16 46.40 -70.76 21.69
N PRO A 17 45.82 -69.81 22.47
CA PRO A 17 44.68 -69.03 22.01
C PRO A 17 45.12 -68.18 20.80
N PRO A 18 44.27 -68.06 19.79
CA PRO A 18 44.54 -67.24 18.56
C PRO A 18 44.75 -65.79 18.97
N SER A 19 45.94 -65.28 18.67
CA SER A 19 46.25 -63.86 18.84
C SER A 19 45.20 -63.05 18.08
N LYS A 20 44.39 -62.20 18.75
CA LYS A 20 43.43 -61.28 18.16
C LYS A 20 44.22 -60.31 17.29
N ARG A 21 44.53 -60.65 16.05
CA ARG A 21 44.88 -59.69 15.02
C ARG A 21 43.66 -58.81 14.84
N ALA A 22 43.77 -57.55 15.26
CA ALA A 22 42.72 -56.57 15.08
C ALA A 22 42.48 -56.44 13.59
N ASP A 23 41.35 -56.98 13.11
CA ASP A 23 40.97 -56.93 11.70
C ASP A 23 41.01 -55.50 11.19
N PRO A 24 41.83 -55.20 10.18
CA PRO A 24 41.91 -53.85 9.63
C PRO A 24 40.54 -53.31 9.15
N LEU A 25 39.67 -54.20 8.68
CA LEU A 25 38.28 -53.91 8.35
C LEU A 25 37.49 -53.32 9.51
N ARG A 26 37.58 -53.91 10.70
CA ARG A 26 36.89 -53.44 11.91
C ARG A 26 37.41 -52.05 12.38
N ARG A 27 38.71 -51.76 12.17
CA ARG A 27 39.27 -50.43 12.46
C ARG A 27 38.74 -49.38 11.46
N TRP A 28 38.71 -49.70 10.17
CA TRP A 28 38.17 -48.82 9.15
C TRP A 28 36.67 -48.57 9.30
N THR A 29 35.86 -49.58 9.64
CA THR A 29 34.43 -49.41 9.91
C THR A 29 34.18 -48.53 11.14
N LEU A 30 34.99 -48.68 12.23
CA LEU A 30 34.88 -47.81 13.39
C LEU A 30 35.29 -46.37 13.06
N VAL A 31 36.35 -46.15 12.29
CA VAL A 31 36.77 -44.81 11.85
C VAL A 31 35.69 -44.17 11.01
N ILE A 32 35.10 -44.88 10.05
CA ILE A 32 33.99 -44.38 9.22
C ILE A 32 32.77 -44.05 10.09
N LEU A 33 32.42 -44.93 11.05
CA LEU A 33 31.29 -44.70 11.95
C LEU A 33 31.51 -43.46 12.82
N VAL A 34 32.72 -43.32 13.42
CA VAL A 34 33.08 -42.15 14.23
C VAL A 34 33.06 -40.89 13.38
N LEU A 35 33.58 -40.93 12.15
CA LEU A 35 33.54 -39.81 11.23
C LEU A 35 32.11 -39.43 10.85
N PHE A 36 31.25 -40.41 10.61
CA PHE A 36 29.82 -40.20 10.34
C PHE A 36 29.11 -39.53 11.53
N VAL A 37 29.34 -40.04 12.75
CA VAL A 37 28.76 -39.47 13.98
C VAL A 37 29.25 -38.03 14.19
N LEU A 38 30.55 -37.77 13.97
CA LEU A 38 31.13 -36.42 14.07
C LEU A 38 30.55 -35.50 13.02
N LEU A 39 30.43 -35.94 11.76
CA LEU A 39 29.79 -35.18 10.69
C LEU A 39 28.32 -34.90 10.98
N PHE A 40 27.61 -35.91 11.45
CA PHE A 40 26.19 -35.76 11.82
C PHE A 40 26.00 -34.76 12.98
N GLY A 41 26.83 -34.90 14.05
CA GLY A 41 26.83 -33.92 15.15
C GLY A 41 27.23 -32.52 14.70
N TRP A 42 28.19 -32.43 13.77
CA TRP A 42 28.59 -31.16 13.14
C TRP A 42 27.41 -30.51 12.40
N THR A 43 26.66 -31.22 11.55
CA THR A 43 25.52 -30.65 10.80
C THR A 43 24.42 -30.15 11.73
N LEU A 44 24.14 -30.85 12.83
CA LEU A 44 23.16 -30.43 13.84
C LEU A 44 23.56 -29.11 14.53
N VAL A 45 24.84 -28.95 14.84
CA VAL A 45 25.32 -27.72 15.48
C VAL A 45 25.49 -26.57 14.48
N ALA A 46 26.00 -26.86 13.29
CA ALA A 46 26.18 -25.86 12.23
C ALA A 46 24.86 -25.26 11.79
N ASP A 47 23.78 -26.05 11.68
CA ASP A 47 22.46 -25.57 11.27
C ASP A 47 21.85 -24.59 12.29
N ARG A 48 22.34 -24.61 13.57
CA ARG A 48 21.91 -23.64 14.59
C ARG A 48 22.81 -22.41 14.70
N LEU A 49 24.12 -22.57 14.51
CA LEU A 49 25.09 -21.49 14.68
C LEU A 49 25.33 -20.69 13.41
N THR A 50 25.22 -21.34 12.25
CA THR A 50 25.35 -20.70 10.92
C THR A 50 24.25 -21.19 9.98
N PRO A 51 22.98 -20.79 10.23
CA PRO A 51 21.86 -21.21 9.42
C PRO A 51 22.07 -20.89 7.94
N TYR A 52 21.82 -21.89 7.10
CA TYR A 52 21.92 -21.79 5.65
C TYR A 52 20.60 -22.14 4.99
N THR A 53 20.23 -21.38 3.97
CA THR A 53 19.12 -21.72 3.09
C THR A 53 19.40 -21.36 1.64
N SER A 54 18.97 -22.22 0.72
CA SER A 54 18.89 -21.92 -0.72
C SER A 54 17.49 -21.51 -1.15
N ASP A 55 16.55 -21.47 -0.19
CA ASP A 55 15.17 -21.05 -0.43
C ASP A 55 15.00 -19.58 0.00
N ALA A 56 15.61 -18.71 -0.79
CA ALA A 56 15.49 -17.29 -0.63
C ALA A 56 15.17 -16.64 -1.96
N SER A 57 14.44 -15.56 -1.93
CA SER A 57 14.07 -14.80 -3.12
C SER A 57 14.09 -13.30 -2.89
N VAL A 58 14.44 -12.59 -3.95
CA VAL A 58 14.37 -11.13 -3.97
C VAL A 58 12.92 -10.69 -4.04
N ARG A 59 12.54 -9.77 -3.18
CA ARG A 59 11.22 -9.16 -3.15
C ARG A 59 11.33 -7.65 -3.35
N ALA A 60 10.29 -7.07 -3.93
CA ALA A 60 10.12 -5.63 -4.10
C ALA A 60 8.64 -5.31 -3.93
N PHE A 61 8.31 -4.05 -3.69
CA PHE A 61 6.92 -3.65 -3.72
C PHE A 61 6.37 -3.71 -5.14
N VAL A 62 5.28 -4.45 -5.28
CA VAL A 62 4.56 -4.64 -6.53
C VAL A 62 3.29 -3.81 -6.48
N VAL A 63 3.21 -2.77 -7.30
CA VAL A 63 2.05 -1.88 -7.40
C VAL A 63 1.34 -2.16 -8.72
N ARG A 64 0.06 -2.51 -8.64
CA ARG A 64 -0.78 -2.60 -9.84
C ARG A 64 -1.28 -1.21 -10.18
N ILE A 65 -0.86 -0.68 -11.32
CA ILE A 65 -1.33 0.62 -11.81
C ILE A 65 -2.69 0.43 -12.45
N VAL A 66 -3.65 1.11 -11.86
CA VAL A 66 -5.08 1.03 -12.22
C VAL A 66 -5.56 2.41 -12.60
N PRO A 67 -6.18 2.61 -13.77
CA PRO A 67 -6.79 3.90 -14.13
C PRO A 67 -7.97 4.19 -13.20
N GLU A 68 -8.08 5.45 -12.77
CA GLU A 68 -9.19 5.92 -11.94
C GLU A 68 -10.38 6.41 -12.80
N VAL A 69 -10.11 6.70 -14.07
CA VAL A 69 -11.13 7.09 -15.06
C VAL A 69 -11.11 6.17 -16.27
N SER A 70 -12.27 5.94 -16.87
CA SER A 70 -12.39 5.07 -18.05
C SER A 70 -12.30 5.88 -19.34
N GLY A 71 -11.60 5.36 -20.33
CA GLY A 71 -11.52 6.00 -21.64
C GLY A 71 -10.57 5.30 -22.61
N LYS A 72 -10.50 5.81 -23.83
CA LYS A 72 -9.61 5.30 -24.87
C LYS A 72 -8.18 5.73 -24.61
N VAL A 73 -7.23 4.80 -24.67
CA VAL A 73 -5.79 5.08 -24.56
C VAL A 73 -5.31 5.70 -25.87
N ILE A 74 -4.73 6.89 -25.79
CA ILE A 74 -4.19 7.63 -26.94
C ILE A 74 -2.67 7.57 -27.02
N GLU A 75 -2.00 7.31 -25.90
CA GLU A 75 -0.56 7.28 -25.81
C GLU A 75 -0.14 6.25 -24.76
N VAL A 76 0.88 5.45 -25.09
CA VAL A 76 1.59 4.57 -24.17
C VAL A 76 3.07 4.92 -24.33
N ALA A 77 3.65 5.53 -23.30
CA ALA A 77 5.00 6.11 -23.35
C ALA A 77 6.08 5.11 -22.88
N VAL A 78 5.69 3.93 -22.42
CA VAL A 78 6.58 2.93 -21.86
C VAL A 78 6.42 1.58 -22.55
N HIS A 79 7.45 0.76 -22.41
CA HIS A 79 7.46 -0.63 -22.89
C HIS A 79 7.58 -1.59 -21.70
N ASP A 80 7.27 -2.85 -21.94
CA ASP A 80 7.45 -3.88 -20.92
C ASP A 80 8.92 -4.02 -20.53
N ASN A 81 9.20 -4.21 -19.23
CA ASN A 81 10.54 -4.25 -18.63
C ASN A 81 11.38 -2.96 -18.74
N GLN A 82 10.75 -1.83 -19.05
CA GLN A 82 11.42 -0.53 -19.07
C GLN A 82 11.60 0.03 -17.66
N THR A 83 12.80 0.55 -17.37
CA THR A 83 13.06 1.34 -16.17
C THR A 83 12.50 2.75 -16.35
N VAL A 84 11.75 3.22 -15.37
CA VAL A 84 11.15 4.56 -15.32
C VAL A 84 11.51 5.27 -14.03
N ARG A 85 11.48 6.60 -14.07
CA ARG A 85 11.68 7.48 -12.92
C ARG A 85 10.34 8.00 -12.42
N THR A 86 10.33 8.47 -11.20
CA THR A 86 9.19 9.16 -10.61
C THR A 86 8.68 10.28 -11.51
N GLY A 87 7.41 10.26 -11.85
CA GLY A 87 6.76 11.25 -12.69
C GLY A 87 6.84 11.02 -14.19
N ASP A 88 7.61 10.03 -14.67
CA ASP A 88 7.62 9.66 -16.09
C ASP A 88 6.21 9.23 -16.53
N LEU A 89 5.80 9.66 -17.73
CA LEU A 89 4.50 9.27 -18.27
C LEU A 89 4.47 7.77 -18.58
N LEU A 90 3.50 7.06 -18.00
CA LEU A 90 3.26 5.66 -18.31
C LEU A 90 2.31 5.53 -19.52
N TYR A 91 1.13 6.09 -19.42
CA TYR A 91 0.15 6.15 -20.49
C TYR A 91 -0.82 7.32 -20.31
N ARG A 92 -1.55 7.65 -21.35
CA ARG A 92 -2.54 8.72 -21.37
C ARG A 92 -3.85 8.24 -21.97
N ILE A 93 -4.92 8.53 -21.26
CA ILE A 93 -6.30 8.36 -21.72
C ILE A 93 -6.72 9.63 -22.47
N ASP A 94 -7.62 9.53 -23.45
CA ASP A 94 -8.15 10.66 -24.20
C ASP A 94 -8.75 11.73 -23.26
N PRO A 95 -8.12 12.91 -23.14
CA PRO A 95 -8.58 13.95 -22.25
C PRO A 95 -9.78 14.74 -22.80
N THR A 96 -10.15 14.55 -24.07
CA THR A 96 -11.16 15.37 -24.75
C THR A 96 -12.52 15.36 -24.05
N PRO A 97 -13.10 14.21 -23.65
CA PRO A 97 -14.36 14.18 -22.91
C PRO A 97 -14.28 14.90 -21.56
N PHE A 98 -13.13 14.79 -20.88
CA PHE A 98 -12.91 15.39 -19.56
C PHE A 98 -12.71 16.91 -19.68
N ARG A 99 -12.04 17.41 -20.73
CA ARG A 99 -11.98 18.85 -21.01
C ARG A 99 -13.35 19.46 -21.22
N ILE A 100 -14.19 18.79 -22.01
CA ILE A 100 -15.58 19.21 -22.21
C ILE A 100 -16.36 19.23 -20.89
N ALA A 101 -16.10 18.26 -20.00
CA ALA A 101 -16.73 18.24 -18.68
C ALA A 101 -16.27 19.42 -17.80
N VAL A 102 -14.99 19.81 -17.85
CA VAL A 102 -14.47 21.00 -17.16
C VAL A 102 -15.16 22.27 -17.71
N GLU A 103 -15.22 22.46 -19.02
CA GLU A 103 -15.88 23.62 -19.65
C GLU A 103 -17.37 23.72 -19.25
N ARG A 104 -18.06 22.58 -19.19
CA ARG A 104 -19.47 22.54 -18.73
C ARG A 104 -19.59 22.92 -17.25
N ALA A 105 -18.67 22.47 -16.42
CA ALA A 105 -18.67 22.81 -14.99
C ALA A 105 -18.34 24.30 -14.78
N GLU A 106 -17.41 24.87 -15.55
CA GLU A 106 -17.12 26.31 -15.54
C GLU A 106 -18.32 27.16 -15.95
N ALA A 107 -19.05 26.74 -17.01
CA ALA A 107 -20.28 27.40 -17.44
C ALA A 107 -21.36 27.33 -16.34
N LYS A 108 -21.49 26.18 -15.65
CA LYS A 108 -22.42 26.05 -14.52
C LYS A 108 -22.08 26.97 -13.37
N LEU A 109 -20.77 27.09 -13.04
CA LEU A 109 -20.31 28.00 -11.99
C LEU A 109 -20.64 29.46 -12.36
N ALA A 110 -20.42 29.85 -13.62
CA ALA A 110 -20.75 31.20 -14.09
C ALA A 110 -22.28 31.45 -14.00
N ALA A 111 -23.10 30.47 -14.38
CA ALA A 111 -24.56 30.57 -14.27
C ALA A 111 -25.03 30.67 -12.81
N ALA A 112 -24.43 29.91 -11.89
CA ALA A 112 -24.68 30.01 -10.45
C ALA A 112 -24.34 31.41 -9.91
N GLY A 113 -23.18 31.96 -10.32
CA GLY A 113 -22.79 33.33 -9.96
C GLY A 113 -23.80 34.38 -10.47
N GLN A 114 -24.30 34.23 -11.70
CA GLN A 114 -25.34 35.12 -12.26
C GLN A 114 -26.66 34.98 -11.50
N ALA A 115 -27.08 33.78 -11.14
CA ALA A 115 -28.31 33.55 -10.38
C ALA A 115 -28.23 34.20 -8.97
N VAL A 116 -27.11 34.09 -8.29
CA VAL A 116 -26.88 34.75 -7.00
C VAL A 116 -26.83 36.25 -7.14
N GLY A 117 -26.22 36.78 -8.22
CA GLY A 117 -26.25 38.20 -8.55
C GLY A 117 -27.65 38.73 -8.77
N ALA A 118 -28.49 38.00 -9.50
CA ALA A 118 -29.90 38.34 -9.69
C ALA A 118 -30.70 38.34 -8.36
N SER A 119 -30.46 37.35 -7.50
CA SER A 119 -31.08 37.31 -6.18
C SER A 119 -30.60 38.45 -5.27
N THR A 120 -29.37 38.91 -5.39
CA THR A 120 -28.85 40.09 -4.68
C THR A 120 -29.57 41.36 -5.14
N ALA A 121 -29.74 41.54 -6.48
CA ALA A 121 -30.46 42.67 -7.03
C ALA A 121 -31.94 42.69 -6.56
N ALA A 122 -32.57 41.52 -6.44
CA ALA A 122 -33.94 41.43 -5.92
C ALA A 122 -34.03 41.83 -4.43
N VAL A 123 -33.02 41.57 -3.62
CA VAL A 123 -32.94 42.06 -2.23
C VAL A 123 -32.81 43.58 -2.21
N ASP A 124 -31.95 44.16 -3.07
CA ASP A 124 -31.75 45.61 -3.14
C ASP A 124 -33.05 46.32 -3.60
N GLU A 125 -33.79 45.76 -4.56
CA GLU A 125 -35.09 46.26 -5.00
C GLU A 125 -36.10 46.24 -3.85
N ALA A 126 -36.24 45.10 -3.15
CA ALA A 126 -37.16 44.98 -2.02
C ALA A 126 -36.78 45.92 -0.86
N GLN A 127 -35.47 46.16 -0.63
CA GLN A 127 -34.98 47.14 0.33
C GLN A 127 -35.38 48.57 -0.06
N ALA A 128 -35.22 48.93 -1.32
CA ALA A 128 -35.62 50.27 -1.83
C ALA A 128 -37.12 50.48 -1.69
N GLN A 129 -37.93 49.45 -2.01
CA GLN A 129 -39.38 49.51 -1.82
C GLN A 129 -39.75 49.70 -0.33
N LEU A 130 -39.12 49.00 0.59
CA LEU A 130 -39.35 49.21 2.02
C LEU A 130 -39.05 50.65 2.47
N VAL A 131 -37.95 51.24 2.00
CA VAL A 131 -37.60 52.63 2.31
C VAL A 131 -38.67 53.59 1.78
N GLN A 132 -39.20 53.36 0.57
CA GLN A 132 -40.28 54.17 0.01
C GLN A 132 -41.55 54.10 0.86
N GLU A 133 -41.99 52.87 1.24
CA GLU A 133 -43.21 52.72 2.04
C GLU A 133 -43.06 53.27 3.47
N LEU A 134 -41.85 53.23 4.07
CA LEU A 134 -41.56 53.87 5.34
C LEU A 134 -41.72 55.40 5.24
N ALA A 135 -41.16 56.02 4.17
CA ALA A 135 -41.31 57.45 3.95
C ALA A 135 -42.77 57.88 3.75
N GLN A 136 -43.54 57.06 3.03
CA GLN A 136 -44.97 57.29 2.81
C GLN A 136 -45.75 57.16 4.13
N ARG A 137 -45.50 56.16 4.96
CA ARG A 137 -46.11 55.97 6.25
C ARG A 137 -45.83 57.18 7.18
N ASP A 138 -44.58 57.65 7.20
CA ASP A 138 -44.20 58.78 8.05
C ASP A 138 -44.91 60.07 7.64
N ASN A 139 -45.06 60.32 6.32
CA ASN A 139 -45.85 61.44 5.80
C ASN A 139 -47.35 61.33 6.22
N VAL A 140 -47.95 60.14 6.02
CA VAL A 140 -49.36 59.91 6.45
C VAL A 140 -49.51 60.03 7.95
N ARG A 141 -48.57 59.56 8.74
CA ARG A 141 -48.55 59.68 10.22
C ARG A 141 -48.52 61.10 10.70
N GLU A 142 -47.68 61.96 10.06
CA GLU A 142 -47.69 63.38 10.37
C GLU A 142 -49.01 64.09 10.03
N GLN A 143 -49.64 63.72 8.87
CA GLN A 143 -50.91 64.24 8.49
C GLN A 143 -52.03 63.79 9.43
N ALA A 144 -52.04 62.50 9.83
CA ALA A 144 -52.95 61.93 10.79
C ALA A 144 -52.80 62.59 12.18
N SER A 145 -51.58 62.83 12.67
CA SER A 145 -51.36 63.50 13.93
C SER A 145 -51.94 64.91 13.97
N ARG A 146 -51.76 65.68 12.89
CA ARG A 146 -52.37 67.02 12.77
C ARG A 146 -53.93 66.93 12.71
N ALA A 147 -54.50 65.97 11.98
CA ALA A 147 -55.93 65.76 11.93
C ALA A 147 -56.51 65.38 13.32
N PHE A 148 -55.86 64.49 14.10
CA PHE A 148 -56.29 64.13 15.44
C PHE A 148 -56.27 65.29 16.38
N GLU A 149 -55.25 66.18 16.31
CA GLU A 149 -55.18 67.38 17.12
C GLU A 149 -56.33 68.35 16.81
N LEU A 150 -56.66 68.57 15.52
CA LEU A 150 -57.80 69.40 15.10
C LEU A 150 -59.15 68.81 15.47
N VAL A 151 -59.32 67.49 15.50
CA VAL A 151 -60.53 66.83 16.02
C VAL A 151 -60.63 67.02 17.54
N ARG A 152 -59.52 66.90 18.28
CA ARG A 152 -59.45 67.10 19.75
C ARG A 152 -59.82 68.52 20.13
N THR A 153 -59.41 69.51 19.32
CA THR A 153 -59.77 70.91 19.54
C THR A 153 -61.15 71.32 19.01
N GLY A 154 -61.93 70.41 18.45
CA GLY A 154 -63.24 70.62 17.93
C GLY A 154 -63.36 71.33 16.57
N VAL A 155 -62.20 71.53 15.90
CA VAL A 155 -62.14 72.21 14.58
C VAL A 155 -62.62 71.24 13.46
N TYR A 156 -62.28 69.91 13.58
CA TYR A 156 -62.66 68.89 12.62
C TYR A 156 -63.76 67.97 13.19
N ALA A 157 -64.63 67.44 12.30
CA ALA A 157 -65.58 66.39 12.64
C ALA A 157 -64.91 65.08 12.96
N ALA A 158 -65.45 64.23 13.87
CA ALA A 158 -64.95 62.93 14.26
C ALA A 158 -64.69 61.99 13.05
N SER A 159 -65.51 62.11 12.01
CA SER A 159 -65.34 61.31 10.75
C SER A 159 -63.99 61.57 10.05
N LYS A 160 -63.40 62.77 10.20
CA LYS A 160 -62.09 63.09 9.68
C LYS A 160 -60.97 62.41 10.49
N GLY A 161 -61.15 62.23 11.78
CA GLY A 161 -60.26 61.45 12.59
C GLY A 161 -60.32 59.95 12.27
N ASP A 162 -61.50 59.43 12.00
CA ASP A 162 -61.63 58.02 11.61
C ASP A 162 -61.06 57.75 10.20
N GLN A 163 -61.21 58.70 9.26
CA GLN A 163 -60.55 58.63 7.97
C GLN A 163 -59.01 58.60 8.10
N ALA A 164 -58.47 59.56 8.87
CA ALA A 164 -57.02 59.63 9.10
C ALA A 164 -56.48 58.35 9.78
N ARG A 165 -57.23 57.73 10.70
CA ARG A 165 -56.87 56.43 11.33
C ARG A 165 -56.85 55.29 10.29
N SER A 166 -57.84 55.23 9.40
CA SER A 166 -57.91 54.23 8.34
C SER A 166 -56.75 54.40 7.32
N GLU A 167 -56.42 55.65 6.93
CA GLU A 167 -55.30 55.93 6.02
C GLU A 167 -53.97 55.56 6.64
N LEU A 168 -53.75 55.87 7.95
CA LEU A 168 -52.56 55.44 8.66
C LEU A 168 -52.47 53.91 8.74
N GLY A 169 -53.55 53.21 9.12
CA GLY A 169 -53.60 51.76 9.14
C GLY A 169 -53.30 51.12 7.79
N THR A 170 -53.76 51.73 6.70
CA THR A 170 -53.41 51.27 5.36
C THR A 170 -51.90 51.42 5.05
N ALA A 171 -51.30 52.56 5.38
CA ALA A 171 -49.87 52.80 5.20
C ALA A 171 -49.01 51.87 6.05
N GLU A 172 -49.40 51.61 7.30
CA GLU A 172 -48.73 50.64 8.17
C GLU A 172 -48.81 49.23 7.61
N ALA A 173 -49.95 48.79 7.06
CA ALA A 173 -50.10 47.49 6.38
C ALA A 173 -49.25 47.39 5.11
N GLN A 174 -49.00 48.49 4.41
CA GLN A 174 -48.06 48.51 3.26
C GLN A 174 -46.63 48.33 3.66
N VAL A 175 -46.18 48.97 4.77
CA VAL A 175 -44.85 48.77 5.34
C VAL A 175 -44.65 47.29 5.73
N GLN A 176 -45.65 46.69 6.39
CA GLN A 176 -45.55 45.25 6.78
C GLN A 176 -45.45 44.35 5.56
N ARG A 177 -46.14 44.63 4.48
CA ARG A 177 -46.02 43.89 3.21
C ARG A 177 -44.63 44.05 2.59
N ALA A 178 -44.08 45.26 2.55
CA ALA A 178 -42.76 45.52 2.01
C ALA A 178 -41.67 44.86 2.87
N GLN A 179 -41.82 44.82 4.21
CA GLN A 179 -40.93 44.08 5.12
C GLN A 179 -40.98 42.57 4.84
N ALA A 180 -42.14 41.97 4.69
CA ALA A 180 -42.27 40.56 4.36
C ALA A 180 -41.66 40.22 2.96
N SER A 181 -41.81 41.11 1.98
CA SER A 181 -41.18 40.95 0.67
C SER A 181 -39.65 40.97 0.76
N LEU A 182 -39.08 41.91 1.53
CA LEU A 182 -37.62 41.96 1.78
C LEU A 182 -37.11 40.68 2.46
N GLU A 183 -37.82 40.19 3.47
CA GLU A 183 -37.44 38.97 4.16
C GLU A 183 -37.51 37.76 3.24
N GLN A 184 -38.53 37.66 2.42
CA GLN A 184 -38.64 36.62 1.38
C GLN A 184 -37.46 36.68 0.39
N ALA A 185 -37.09 37.88 -0.09
CA ALA A 185 -35.97 38.06 -1.01
C ALA A 185 -34.64 37.66 -0.34
N ARG A 186 -34.45 37.98 0.95
CA ARG A 186 -33.26 37.57 1.73
C ARG A 186 -33.16 36.06 1.92
N GLN A 187 -34.31 35.42 2.21
CA GLN A 187 -34.35 33.95 2.31
C GLN A 187 -34.08 33.27 0.98
N ALA A 188 -34.56 33.83 -0.13
CA ALA A 188 -34.28 33.33 -1.49
C ALA A 188 -32.78 33.47 -1.86
N LEU A 189 -32.12 34.54 -1.45
CA LEU A 189 -30.70 34.75 -1.65
C LEU A 189 -29.87 33.76 -0.83
N GLY A 190 -30.27 33.53 0.44
CA GLY A 190 -29.49 32.71 1.37
C GLY A 190 -28.15 33.33 1.77
N PRO A 191 -27.17 32.51 2.18
CA PRO A 191 -25.80 32.95 2.49
C PRO A 191 -25.15 33.60 1.27
N GLN A 192 -24.37 34.66 1.48
CA GLN A 192 -23.71 35.40 0.42
C GLN A 192 -22.30 34.85 0.11
N GLY A 193 -21.82 35.10 -1.10
CA GLY A 193 -20.46 34.77 -1.53
C GLY A 193 -20.21 33.26 -1.64
N ALA A 194 -19.04 32.82 -1.20
CA ALA A 194 -18.59 31.44 -1.29
C ALA A 194 -19.41 30.44 -0.44
N ASP A 195 -20.15 30.94 0.54
CA ASP A 195 -21.01 30.12 1.40
C ASP A 195 -22.38 29.82 0.78
N ASN A 196 -22.67 30.43 -0.38
CA ASN A 196 -23.91 30.14 -1.08
C ASN A 196 -23.92 28.69 -1.60
N PRO A 197 -24.96 27.89 -1.27
CA PRO A 197 -25.03 26.48 -1.64
C PRO A 197 -24.93 26.23 -3.15
N GLN A 198 -25.49 27.12 -3.99
CA GLN A 198 -25.45 26.98 -5.45
C GLN A 198 -24.03 27.18 -5.99
N ILE A 199 -23.28 28.15 -5.45
CA ILE A 199 -21.88 28.38 -5.82
C ILE A 199 -21.01 27.21 -5.35
N ARG A 200 -21.22 26.73 -4.13
CA ARG A 200 -20.47 25.57 -3.58
C ARG A 200 -20.68 24.30 -4.36
N ASP A 201 -21.91 24.01 -4.76
CA ASP A 201 -22.22 22.85 -5.58
C ASP A 201 -21.53 22.95 -6.97
N ALA A 202 -21.61 24.11 -7.60
CA ALA A 202 -20.96 24.34 -8.88
C ALA A 202 -19.42 24.28 -8.79
N LEU A 203 -18.82 24.80 -7.70
CA LEU A 203 -17.38 24.69 -7.45
C LEU A 203 -16.97 23.24 -7.24
N ALA A 204 -17.70 22.48 -6.44
CA ALA A 204 -17.40 21.05 -6.20
C ALA A 204 -17.49 20.25 -7.52
N ALA A 205 -18.48 20.54 -8.37
CA ALA A 205 -18.59 19.92 -9.69
C ALA A 205 -17.41 20.28 -10.61
N LEU A 206 -16.91 21.52 -10.55
CA LEU A 206 -15.73 21.95 -11.30
C LEU A 206 -14.46 21.25 -10.79
N GLU A 207 -14.26 21.18 -9.49
CA GLU A 207 -13.12 20.48 -8.89
C GLU A 207 -13.11 19.01 -9.27
N GLN A 208 -14.26 18.34 -9.20
CA GLN A 208 -14.38 16.94 -9.64
C GLN A 208 -14.00 16.77 -11.12
N ALA A 209 -14.51 17.63 -12.00
CA ALA A 209 -14.19 17.56 -13.43
C ALA A 209 -12.70 17.80 -13.71
N ARG A 210 -12.05 18.70 -12.99
CA ARG A 210 -10.61 18.96 -13.08
C ARG A 210 -9.78 17.78 -12.56
N LEU A 211 -10.21 17.17 -11.46
CA LEU A 211 -9.56 15.98 -10.91
C LEU A 211 -9.63 14.82 -11.92
N ASP A 212 -10.80 14.59 -12.53
CA ASP A 212 -10.97 13.54 -13.53
C ASP A 212 -10.11 13.80 -14.78
N LEU A 213 -9.97 15.06 -15.19
CA LEU A 213 -9.05 15.44 -16.28
C LEU A 213 -7.60 15.15 -15.91
N THR A 214 -7.16 15.45 -14.71
CA THR A 214 -5.81 15.15 -14.23
C THR A 214 -5.55 13.64 -14.24
N ARG A 215 -6.55 12.83 -13.87
CA ARG A 215 -6.49 11.36 -13.84
C ARG A 215 -6.40 10.71 -15.22
N THR A 216 -6.56 11.48 -16.31
CA THR A 216 -6.32 10.96 -17.66
C THR A 216 -4.86 10.73 -17.98
N THR A 217 -3.95 11.33 -17.24
CA THR A 217 -2.50 11.20 -17.40
C THR A 217 -1.95 10.43 -16.21
N LEU A 218 -1.37 9.26 -16.45
CA LEU A 218 -0.85 8.40 -15.40
C LEU A 218 0.67 8.43 -15.38
N PRO A 219 1.26 9.13 -14.39
CA PRO A 219 2.69 9.13 -14.18
C PRO A 219 3.14 7.94 -13.33
N ALA A 220 4.43 7.60 -13.39
CA ALA A 220 5.07 6.62 -12.53
C ALA A 220 5.08 7.11 -11.06
N PRO A 221 4.66 6.28 -10.11
CA PRO A 221 4.60 6.66 -8.69
C PRO A 221 5.96 6.73 -8.00
N GLY A 222 6.98 6.17 -8.64
CA GLY A 222 8.34 6.07 -8.10
C GLY A 222 9.36 5.68 -9.16
N ASP A 223 10.61 5.51 -8.72
CA ASP A 223 11.66 4.91 -9.56
C ASP A 223 11.50 3.39 -9.54
N GLY A 224 11.39 2.79 -10.73
CA GLY A 224 11.10 1.36 -10.80
C GLY A 224 11.11 0.80 -12.22
N VAL A 225 10.52 -0.38 -12.35
CA VAL A 225 10.42 -1.10 -13.62
C VAL A 225 8.95 -1.39 -13.91
N VAL A 226 8.54 -1.09 -15.14
CA VAL A 226 7.22 -1.47 -15.66
C VAL A 226 7.26 -2.94 -16.06
N SER A 227 6.25 -3.70 -15.70
CA SER A 227 6.10 -5.10 -16.09
C SER A 227 4.64 -5.42 -16.40
N ASN A 228 4.40 -6.46 -17.20
CA ASN A 228 3.08 -6.92 -17.58
C ASN A 228 2.17 -5.79 -18.12
N LEU A 229 2.69 -5.05 -19.10
CA LEU A 229 1.93 -4.00 -19.77
C LEU A 229 0.82 -4.62 -20.64
N GLN A 230 -0.42 -4.39 -20.26
CA GLN A 230 -1.60 -4.98 -20.91
C GLN A 230 -2.34 -3.97 -21.81
N LEU A 231 -1.85 -2.72 -21.90
CA LEU A 231 -2.50 -1.67 -22.68
C LEU A 231 -1.77 -1.41 -24.00
N ASN A 232 -2.59 -1.19 -25.04
CA ASN A 232 -2.12 -0.71 -26.34
C ASN A 232 -2.85 0.58 -26.73
N ILE A 233 -2.23 1.38 -27.57
CA ILE A 233 -2.84 2.58 -28.16
C ILE A 233 -4.12 2.18 -28.89
N GLY A 234 -5.20 2.89 -28.63
CA GLY A 234 -6.53 2.62 -29.21
C GLY A 234 -7.41 1.69 -28.38
N GLN A 235 -6.87 1.01 -27.39
CA GLN A 235 -7.61 0.16 -26.47
C GLN A 235 -8.40 1.00 -25.44
N PHE A 236 -9.47 0.45 -24.91
CA PHE A 236 -10.26 1.10 -23.87
C PHE A 236 -9.76 0.65 -22.49
N ALA A 237 -9.31 1.61 -21.69
CA ALA A 237 -8.95 1.39 -20.29
C ALA A 237 -10.20 1.57 -19.42
N ALA A 238 -10.54 0.57 -18.62
CA ALA A 238 -11.65 0.63 -17.68
C ALA A 238 -11.15 1.00 -16.27
N ALA A 239 -11.81 1.93 -15.63
CA ALA A 239 -11.52 2.30 -14.24
C ALA A 239 -11.60 1.07 -13.33
N GLY A 240 -10.65 0.91 -12.44
CA GLY A 240 -10.57 -0.23 -11.51
C GLY A 240 -9.92 -1.49 -12.08
N GLN A 241 -9.57 -1.55 -13.38
CA GLN A 241 -8.89 -2.70 -13.97
C GLN A 241 -7.38 -2.45 -14.07
N PRO A 242 -6.52 -3.39 -13.63
CA PRO A 242 -5.07 -3.23 -13.74
C PRO A 242 -4.62 -3.07 -15.20
N ALA A 243 -3.86 -2.03 -15.47
CA ALA A 243 -3.33 -1.69 -16.78
C ALA A 243 -1.91 -2.20 -16.99
N LEU A 244 -1.10 -2.14 -15.94
CA LEU A 244 0.27 -2.60 -15.88
C LEU A 244 0.67 -2.85 -14.43
N THR A 245 1.79 -3.53 -14.25
CA THR A 245 2.42 -3.76 -12.95
C THR A 245 3.66 -2.89 -12.84
N PHE A 246 3.81 -2.20 -11.72
CA PHE A 246 4.98 -1.40 -11.39
C PHE A 246 5.75 -2.07 -10.24
N LEU A 247 7.06 -2.25 -10.43
CA LEU A 247 7.99 -2.81 -9.44
C LEU A 247 8.86 -1.67 -8.91
N ASP A 248 8.73 -1.31 -7.64
CA ASP A 248 9.58 -0.27 -7.04
C ASP A 248 11.02 -0.82 -6.88
N SER A 249 11.98 -0.15 -7.51
CA SER A 249 13.40 -0.55 -7.48
C SER A 249 14.16 -0.03 -6.26
N ARG A 250 13.58 0.88 -5.48
CA ARG A 250 14.23 1.49 -4.31
C ARG A 250 14.11 0.61 -3.07
N LEU A 251 12.99 -0.08 -2.94
CA LEU A 251 12.64 -0.91 -1.79
C LEU A 251 12.71 -2.38 -2.21
N VAL A 252 13.92 -2.91 -2.23
CA VAL A 252 14.20 -4.30 -2.57
C VAL A 252 14.80 -4.98 -1.33
N TRP A 253 14.22 -6.10 -0.93
CA TRP A 253 14.70 -6.91 0.18
C TRP A 253 14.79 -8.38 -0.22
N LEU A 254 15.44 -9.16 0.60
CA LEU A 254 15.46 -10.61 0.47
C LEU A 254 14.50 -11.23 1.48
N ASN A 255 13.78 -12.23 1.02
CA ASN A 255 12.97 -13.08 1.88
C ASN A 255 13.58 -14.48 1.86
N ALA A 256 14.18 -14.90 2.97
CA ALA A 256 14.83 -16.20 3.14
C ALA A 256 13.97 -17.08 4.05
N PHE A 257 13.61 -18.26 3.58
CA PHE A 257 12.84 -19.22 4.37
C PHE A 257 13.80 -20.12 5.16
N MET A 258 13.88 -19.89 6.47
CA MET A 258 14.71 -20.63 7.40
C MET A 258 13.89 -21.63 8.19
N ARG A 259 14.51 -22.76 8.59
CA ARG A 259 13.85 -23.75 9.45
C ARG A 259 13.66 -23.18 10.86
N GLU A 260 12.55 -23.52 11.51
CA GLU A 260 12.21 -23.07 12.85
C GLU A 260 13.33 -23.34 13.88
N ASN A 261 13.92 -24.53 13.84
CA ASN A 261 14.99 -24.95 14.73
C ASN A 261 16.33 -24.21 14.52
N SER A 262 16.48 -23.49 13.41
CA SER A 262 17.68 -22.70 13.08
C SER A 262 17.55 -21.21 13.47
N LEU A 263 16.39 -20.80 13.98
CA LEU A 263 16.10 -19.38 14.30
C LEU A 263 16.36 -19.01 15.76
N GLU A 264 16.70 -19.96 16.62
CA GLU A 264 16.89 -19.76 18.06
C GLU A 264 17.82 -18.57 18.40
N TYR A 265 18.90 -18.42 17.62
CA TYR A 265 19.94 -17.39 17.85
C TYR A 265 19.91 -16.27 16.82
N VAL A 266 18.88 -16.22 15.95
CA VAL A 266 18.73 -15.19 14.93
C VAL A 266 17.94 -14.03 15.51
N SER A 267 18.47 -12.82 15.40
CA SER A 267 17.80 -11.59 15.83
C SER A 267 17.93 -10.51 14.77
N PRO A 268 17.06 -9.50 14.78
CA PRO A 268 17.26 -8.31 13.96
C PRO A 268 18.66 -7.73 14.17
N GLY A 269 19.33 -7.40 13.07
CA GLY A 269 20.74 -6.98 13.10
C GLY A 269 21.75 -8.09 12.87
N THR A 270 21.36 -9.37 12.89
CA THR A 270 22.27 -10.50 12.59
C THR A 270 22.89 -10.33 11.21
N ARG A 271 24.23 -10.49 11.13
CA ARG A 271 24.98 -10.40 9.87
C ARG A 271 24.66 -11.59 8.97
N ALA A 272 24.55 -11.33 7.69
CA ALA A 272 24.31 -12.33 6.66
C ALA A 272 25.21 -12.14 5.44
N GLU A 273 25.48 -13.21 4.72
CA GLU A 273 26.04 -13.17 3.37
C GLU A 273 25.06 -13.85 2.40
N VAL A 274 24.95 -13.25 1.23
CA VAL A 274 23.96 -13.64 0.22
C VAL A 274 24.64 -13.85 -1.12
N VAL A 275 24.28 -14.91 -1.81
CA VAL A 275 24.64 -15.17 -3.20
C VAL A 275 23.36 -15.18 -4.02
N LEU A 276 23.31 -14.36 -5.06
CA LEU A 276 22.20 -14.30 -6.01
C LEU A 276 22.57 -15.11 -7.26
N ASP A 277 21.66 -15.97 -7.71
CA ASP A 277 21.89 -16.76 -8.96
C ASP A 277 22.01 -15.86 -10.18
N VAL A 278 21.38 -14.68 -10.16
CA VAL A 278 21.45 -13.67 -11.22
C VAL A 278 22.80 -12.94 -11.27
N LEU A 279 23.60 -12.99 -10.18
CA LEU A 279 24.92 -12.37 -10.07
C LEU A 279 25.96 -13.41 -9.63
N PRO A 280 26.29 -14.39 -10.50
CA PRO A 280 27.15 -15.50 -10.14
C PRO A 280 28.53 -15.02 -9.69
N GLY A 281 29.11 -15.74 -8.72
CA GLY A 281 30.44 -15.45 -8.16
C GLY A 281 30.49 -14.27 -7.19
N ARG A 282 29.41 -13.56 -6.95
CA ARG A 282 29.37 -12.42 -6.02
C ARG A 282 28.71 -12.79 -4.70
N VAL A 283 29.42 -12.55 -3.62
CA VAL A 283 28.89 -12.63 -2.26
C VAL A 283 28.57 -11.21 -1.80
N LEU A 284 27.33 -10.97 -1.44
CA LEU A 284 26.81 -9.66 -1.03
C LEU A 284 26.58 -9.64 0.47
N PRO A 285 27.05 -8.60 1.17
CA PRO A 285 26.73 -8.44 2.58
C PRO A 285 25.24 -8.04 2.74
N ALA A 286 24.61 -8.63 3.73
CA ALA A 286 23.25 -8.35 4.11
C ALA A 286 23.07 -8.41 5.63
N ARG A 287 21.97 -7.92 6.13
CA ARG A 287 21.62 -7.94 7.55
C ARG A 287 20.15 -8.34 7.71
N VAL A 288 19.88 -9.12 8.75
CA VAL A 288 18.52 -9.46 9.15
C VAL A 288 17.81 -8.18 9.61
N GLU A 289 16.71 -7.85 8.96
CA GLU A 289 15.86 -6.72 9.29
C GLU A 289 14.73 -7.14 10.22
N SER A 290 14.06 -8.24 9.89
CA SER A 290 12.96 -8.77 10.69
C SER A 290 12.78 -10.28 10.52
N LEU A 291 12.14 -10.90 11.51
CA LEU A 291 11.71 -12.29 11.47
C LEU A 291 10.20 -12.35 11.37
N GLY A 292 9.69 -13.13 10.44
CA GLY A 292 8.25 -13.32 10.27
C GLY A 292 7.63 -14.10 11.42
N TRP A 293 6.50 -13.62 11.91
CA TRP A 293 5.73 -14.23 13.00
C TRP A 293 4.81 -15.36 12.55
N GLY A 294 4.60 -15.51 11.24
CA GLY A 294 3.68 -16.47 10.69
C GLY A 294 4.25 -17.21 9.50
N VAL A 295 3.90 -18.48 9.37
CA VAL A 295 4.21 -19.31 8.23
C VAL A 295 2.98 -19.42 7.37
N GLY A 296 3.06 -18.91 6.14
CA GLY A 296 2.11 -19.20 5.10
C GLY A 296 2.86 -19.82 3.94
N GLU A 297 2.79 -21.12 3.76
CA GLU A 297 3.09 -21.72 2.47
C GLU A 297 1.84 -21.60 1.59
N GLY A 298 1.94 -20.74 0.58
CA GLY A 298 0.87 -20.52 -0.37
C GLY A 298 0.05 -19.26 -0.11
N ASP A 299 -0.66 -18.86 -1.13
CA ASP A 299 -1.51 -17.68 -1.15
C ASP A 299 -2.44 -17.61 0.07
N VAL A 300 -2.47 -16.43 0.67
CA VAL A 300 -3.50 -16.05 1.63
C VAL A 300 -4.86 -16.36 0.99
N ASP A 301 -5.72 -17.10 1.68
CA ASP A 301 -7.08 -17.32 1.22
C ASP A 301 -7.75 -15.95 1.04
N PRO A 302 -8.10 -15.55 -0.19
CA PRO A 302 -8.65 -14.21 -0.45
C PRO A 302 -9.99 -13.97 0.26
N THR A 303 -10.63 -15.04 0.74
CA THR A 303 -11.95 -14.96 1.39
C THR A 303 -11.85 -14.75 2.89
N THR A 304 -10.84 -15.31 3.56
CA THR A 304 -10.72 -15.26 5.03
C THR A 304 -9.55 -14.40 5.50
N GLY A 305 -8.61 -14.07 4.62
CA GLY A 305 -7.38 -13.34 4.98
C GLY A 305 -6.44 -14.12 5.91
N LEU A 306 -6.75 -15.38 6.21
CA LEU A 306 -5.95 -16.22 7.07
C LEU A 306 -4.93 -17.03 6.25
N PRO A 307 -3.71 -17.25 6.77
CA PRO A 307 -2.77 -18.18 6.18
C PRO A 307 -3.39 -19.57 6.11
N LYS A 308 -3.30 -20.24 4.96
CA LYS A 308 -3.76 -21.62 4.85
C LYS A 308 -2.97 -22.47 5.82
N THR A 309 -3.66 -23.18 6.70
CA THR A 309 -3.06 -24.12 7.63
C THR A 309 -2.46 -25.29 6.84
N HIS A 310 -1.20 -25.56 7.11
CA HIS A 310 -0.51 -26.72 6.52
C HIS A 310 -1.22 -27.99 6.94
N GLN A 311 -1.72 -28.77 5.99
CA GLN A 311 -2.22 -30.10 6.29
C GLN A 311 -1.02 -31.00 6.57
N ASN A 312 -0.92 -31.43 7.81
CA ASN A 312 0.08 -32.37 8.27
C ASN A 312 -0.12 -33.70 7.55
N THR A 313 0.61 -33.93 6.47
CA THR A 313 0.68 -35.23 5.82
C THR A 313 1.42 -36.15 6.80
N GLY A 314 0.67 -36.99 7.51
CA GLY A 314 1.12 -37.80 8.59
C GLY A 314 2.35 -38.66 8.27
N GLY A 315 3.49 -38.23 8.77
CA GLY A 315 4.74 -38.93 8.86
C GLY A 315 5.19 -38.94 10.30
N TRP A 316 5.96 -39.95 10.71
CA TRP A 316 6.54 -40.06 12.06
C TRP A 316 7.42 -38.85 12.46
N LEU A 317 7.99 -38.14 11.51
CA LEU A 317 8.63 -36.83 11.71
C LEU A 317 7.91 -35.78 10.86
N ALA A 318 7.29 -34.81 11.51
CA ALA A 318 6.80 -33.62 10.82
C ALA A 318 8.00 -32.83 10.26
N PRO A 319 7.99 -32.43 8.98
CA PRO A 319 9.03 -31.54 8.46
C PRO A 319 9.01 -30.24 9.25
N ALA A 320 10.21 -29.73 9.63
CA ALA A 320 10.32 -28.45 10.32
C ALA A 320 9.70 -27.34 9.49
N GLN A 321 8.86 -26.51 10.11
CA GLN A 321 8.27 -25.35 9.46
C GLN A 321 9.36 -24.36 9.08
N ARG A 322 9.11 -23.57 8.03
CA ARG A 322 10.03 -22.56 7.56
C ARG A 322 9.44 -21.18 7.79
N PHE A 323 10.16 -20.33 8.47
CA PHE A 323 9.78 -18.96 8.74
C PHE A 323 10.50 -18.01 7.80
N PRO A 324 9.80 -16.98 7.27
CA PRO A 324 10.43 -15.97 6.44
C PRO A 324 11.29 -15.05 7.30
N VAL A 325 12.53 -14.89 6.90
CA VAL A 325 13.49 -13.93 7.45
C VAL A 325 13.71 -12.86 6.40
N GLN A 326 13.41 -11.61 6.72
CA GLN A 326 13.68 -10.48 5.85
C GLN A 326 15.10 -9.98 6.05
N LEU A 327 15.81 -9.79 4.94
CA LEU A 327 17.17 -9.26 4.96
C LEU A 327 17.25 -8.01 4.06
N ALA A 328 17.94 -7.01 4.57
CA ALA A 328 18.32 -5.82 3.81
C ALA A 328 19.75 -5.98 3.27
N PHE A 329 19.99 -5.50 2.05
CA PHE A 329 21.34 -5.42 1.49
C PHE A 329 22.14 -4.33 2.18
N GLU A 330 23.35 -4.64 2.65
CA GLU A 330 24.29 -3.66 3.20
C GLU A 330 25.24 -3.12 2.10
N THR A 331 24.67 -2.55 1.06
CA THR A 331 25.44 -1.93 -0.03
C THR A 331 25.23 -0.42 -0.01
N ALA A 332 26.32 0.35 -0.13
CA ALA A 332 26.28 1.83 -0.06
C ALA A 332 25.38 2.47 -1.12
N ASP A 333 25.22 1.82 -2.27
CA ASP A 333 24.45 2.32 -3.42
C ASP A 333 23.04 1.70 -3.51
N GLY A 334 22.51 1.08 -2.43
CA GLY A 334 21.24 0.37 -2.47
C GLY A 334 21.35 -1.03 -3.09
N PRO A 335 20.25 -1.61 -3.57
CA PRO A 335 20.27 -2.96 -4.14
C PRO A 335 21.20 -3.02 -5.37
N PRO A 336 21.97 -4.13 -5.52
CA PRO A 336 22.93 -4.24 -6.61
C PRO A 336 22.25 -4.16 -7.97
N ARG A 337 22.91 -3.52 -8.95
CA ARG A 337 22.40 -3.43 -10.33
C ARG A 337 22.23 -4.82 -10.92
N GLY A 338 21.11 -5.06 -11.61
CA GLY A 338 20.80 -6.34 -12.25
C GLY A 338 20.01 -7.31 -11.38
N VAL A 339 19.70 -6.95 -10.14
CA VAL A 339 18.78 -7.71 -9.29
C VAL A 339 17.38 -7.66 -9.89
N ARG A 340 16.73 -8.82 -9.96
CA ARG A 340 15.37 -8.95 -10.50
C ARG A 340 14.41 -9.43 -9.42
N TYR A 341 13.18 -8.98 -9.51
CA TYR A 341 12.10 -9.48 -8.65
C TYR A 341 11.99 -11.01 -8.76
N ASN A 342 11.85 -11.69 -7.63
CA ASN A 342 11.77 -13.14 -7.51
C ASN A 342 13.03 -13.89 -7.95
N ALA A 343 14.19 -13.22 -8.11
CA ALA A 343 15.46 -13.89 -8.33
C ALA A 343 15.79 -14.78 -7.11
N ARG A 344 16.29 -15.99 -7.36
CA ARG A 344 16.70 -16.92 -6.31
C ARG A 344 17.99 -16.47 -5.67
N ALA A 345 18.11 -16.80 -4.38
CA ALA A 345 19.29 -16.52 -3.59
C ALA A 345 19.61 -17.67 -2.63
N SER A 346 20.87 -17.79 -2.31
CA SER A 346 21.36 -18.60 -1.17
C SER A 346 21.83 -17.66 -0.08
N VAL A 347 21.42 -17.93 1.15
CA VAL A 347 21.68 -17.06 2.31
C VAL A 347 22.31 -17.87 3.43
N ILE A 348 23.32 -17.29 4.07
CA ILE A 348 23.92 -17.79 5.29
C ILE A 348 23.88 -16.70 6.36
N LEU A 349 23.53 -17.07 7.60
CA LEU A 349 23.48 -16.16 8.73
C LEU A 349 24.63 -16.49 9.70
N TYR A 350 25.16 -15.44 10.36
CA TYR A 350 26.20 -15.55 11.37
C TYR A 350 25.64 -15.16 12.74
N THR A 351 25.20 -16.15 13.53
CA THR A 351 24.44 -15.87 14.77
C THR A 351 25.30 -15.53 15.99
N GLY A 352 26.62 -15.61 15.88
CA GLY A 352 27.52 -15.26 17.00
C GLY A 352 29.01 -15.32 16.62
N ASP A 353 29.88 -15.07 17.61
CA ASP A 353 31.33 -15.10 17.44
C ASP A 353 31.88 -16.51 17.60
N HIS A 354 31.57 -17.39 16.64
CA HIS A 354 32.10 -18.76 16.59
C HIS A 354 33.12 -18.88 15.45
N PRO A 355 34.44 -18.67 15.71
CA PRO A 355 35.43 -18.49 14.64
C PRO A 355 35.51 -19.69 13.69
N VAL A 356 35.40 -20.91 14.21
CA VAL A 356 35.50 -22.13 13.39
C VAL A 356 34.26 -22.28 12.49
N PHE A 357 33.06 -22.13 13.06
CA PHE A 357 31.81 -22.25 12.30
C PHE A 357 31.67 -21.11 11.29
N ASN A 358 32.00 -19.89 11.68
CA ASN A 358 31.95 -18.73 10.81
C ASN A 358 32.93 -18.84 9.63
N ALA A 359 34.16 -19.37 9.85
CA ALA A 359 35.14 -19.61 8.80
C ALA A 359 34.67 -20.66 7.78
N LEU A 360 34.05 -21.74 8.26
CA LEU A 360 33.52 -22.78 7.39
C LEU A 360 32.26 -22.30 6.63
N ALA A 361 31.39 -21.57 7.31
CA ALA A 361 30.23 -20.90 6.69
C ALA A 361 30.66 -19.91 5.58
N TRP A 362 31.69 -19.10 5.87
CA TRP A 362 32.30 -18.19 4.91
C TRP A 362 32.91 -18.94 3.70
N LEU A 363 33.56 -20.06 3.91
CA LEU A 363 34.05 -20.87 2.80
C LEU A 363 32.92 -21.50 2.02
N TRP A 364 31.87 -22.00 2.69
CA TRP A 364 30.72 -22.65 2.07
C TRP A 364 29.98 -21.71 1.14
N ILE A 365 29.66 -20.48 1.57
CA ILE A 365 28.94 -19.52 0.72
C ILE A 365 29.76 -19.14 -0.54
N ARG A 366 31.08 -19.13 -0.46
CA ARG A 366 31.97 -18.89 -1.62
C ARG A 366 32.01 -20.06 -2.57
N VAL A 367 31.95 -21.29 -2.06
CA VAL A 367 31.80 -22.48 -2.91
C VAL A 367 30.48 -22.41 -3.67
N ILE A 368 29.38 -22.03 -2.97
CA ILE A 368 28.08 -21.83 -3.61
C ILE A 368 28.17 -20.74 -4.66
N ALA A 369 28.82 -19.61 -4.36
CA ALA A 369 29.01 -18.53 -5.33
C ALA A 369 29.72 -18.98 -6.61
N VAL A 370 30.68 -19.92 -6.50
CA VAL A 370 31.32 -20.51 -7.69
C VAL A 370 30.38 -21.50 -8.41
N LEU A 371 29.61 -22.28 -7.64
CA LEU A 371 28.65 -23.23 -8.23
C LEU A 371 27.52 -22.54 -8.99
N THR A 372 27.15 -21.32 -8.64
CA THR A 372 26.14 -20.54 -9.38
C THR A 372 26.55 -20.16 -10.81
N TYR A 373 27.82 -20.38 -11.21
CA TYR A 373 28.20 -20.30 -12.63
C TYR A 373 27.74 -21.50 -13.46
N VAL A 374 27.38 -22.60 -12.81
CA VAL A 374 27.06 -23.87 -13.48
C VAL A 374 25.56 -24.19 -13.43
N SER A 375 24.82 -23.56 -12.53
CA SER A 375 23.38 -23.79 -12.31
C SER A 375 22.46 -22.97 -13.19
#